data_b7af96a1cd61404e283b77f2b351cd71
#
_entry.id   b7af96a1cd61404e283b77f2b351cd71
#
_cell.length_a   1.000
_cell.length_b   1.000
_cell.length_c   1.000
_cell.angle_alpha   90.00
_cell.angle_beta   90.00
_cell.angle_gamma   90.00
#
_symmetry.space_group_name_H-M   'P 1'
#
loop_
_entity.id
_entity.type
_entity.pdbx_description
1 polymer ?
#
loop_
_entity_poly.entity_id
_entity_poly.type
_entity_poly.pdbx_seq_one_letter_code
_entity_poly.pdbx_strand_id
1 'polypeptide(L)'
;MGKMKIKTDLHCHTLASVHAYSTIKEMVDSAVEKGLELIALTDHGVGMDPHMPFAFFCNYKEIPDYLSGVRVLCGCEVNILDNKGTLDMPEELLKSMDFVGVSVHDGMHEGMDEDHTECYLKLLEKPYVDMLCHSGNPRAEYDIDTVLKRAGELHKLIEINAHTFSVRPANVKNCRKIAERAKALG
;
A
#
# COMPACT_ATOMS: atom_id res chain seq x y z
N MET A 1 21.53 11.64 18.49
CA MET A 1 20.61 11.46 17.35
C MET A 1 19.19 11.62 17.87
N GLY A 2 18.44 12.63 17.40
CA GLY A 2 17.03 12.78 17.77
C GLY A 2 16.24 11.57 17.28
N LYS A 3 15.26 11.11 18.08
CA LYS A 3 14.32 10.06 17.63
C LYS A 3 13.56 10.60 16.41
N MET A 4 13.61 9.89 15.29
CA MET A 4 12.77 10.17 14.13
C MET A 4 11.30 10.03 14.57
N LYS A 5 10.48 11.04 14.30
CA LYS A 5 9.05 11.01 14.61
C LYS A 5 8.28 10.71 13.32
N ILE A 6 7.49 9.64 13.32
CA ILE A 6 6.58 9.33 12.23
C ILE A 6 5.47 10.39 12.23
N LYS A 7 5.19 10.96 11.07
CA LYS A 7 4.21 12.03 10.85
C LYS A 7 3.09 11.63 9.91
N THR A 8 3.26 10.52 9.20
CA THR A 8 2.31 10.05 8.20
C THR A 8 2.06 8.55 8.35
N ASP A 9 0.85 8.11 8.04
CA ASP A 9 0.52 6.71 7.86
C ASP A 9 -0.17 6.55 6.50
N LEU A 10 0.47 5.83 5.58
CA LEU A 10 0.06 5.73 4.19
C LEU A 10 -0.62 4.38 3.86
N HIS A 11 -0.88 3.55 4.88
CA HIS A 11 -1.53 2.25 4.69
C HIS A 11 -2.50 1.96 5.83
N CYS A 12 -3.73 2.44 5.69
CA CYS A 12 -4.77 2.33 6.68
C CYS A 12 -6.06 1.74 6.09
N HIS A 13 -6.69 0.84 6.84
CA HIS A 13 -7.96 0.22 6.47
C HIS A 13 -9.09 0.67 7.37
N THR A 14 -10.27 0.87 6.78
CA THR A 14 -11.51 1.17 7.49
C THR A 14 -12.43 -0.06 7.55
N LEU A 15 -13.62 0.11 8.11
CA LEU A 15 -14.71 -0.89 8.09
C LEU A 15 -15.01 -1.41 6.67
N ALA A 16 -14.66 -0.63 5.65
CA ALA A 16 -14.87 -1.00 4.26
C ALA A 16 -14.03 -2.21 3.85
N SER A 17 -12.86 -2.42 4.44
CA SER A 17 -11.98 -3.56 4.17
C SER A 17 -12.35 -4.84 4.94
N VAL A 18 -13.56 -4.99 5.45
CA VAL A 18 -14.17 -6.13 6.16
C VAL A 18 -13.36 -6.79 7.29
N HIS A 19 -12.04 -6.71 7.29
CA HIS A 19 -11.15 -7.20 8.35
C HIS A 19 -10.55 -6.07 9.20
N ALA A 20 -11.03 -4.84 9.00
CA ALA A 20 -10.77 -3.67 9.84
C ALA A 20 -12.08 -3.21 10.51
N TYR A 21 -11.97 -2.47 11.61
CA TYR A 21 -13.13 -2.22 12.50
C TYR A 21 -13.37 -0.74 12.77
N SER A 22 -12.53 0.16 12.24
CA SER A 22 -12.63 1.59 12.46
C SER A 22 -13.33 2.31 11.31
N THR A 23 -14.15 3.28 11.65
CA THR A 23 -14.68 4.26 10.70
C THR A 23 -13.59 5.26 10.29
N ILE A 24 -13.82 6.02 9.21
CA ILE A 24 -12.91 7.11 8.79
C ILE A 24 -12.70 8.09 9.94
N LYS A 25 -13.78 8.43 10.69
CA LYS A 25 -13.67 9.35 11.81
C LYS A 25 -12.76 8.82 12.91
N GLU A 26 -12.89 7.57 13.30
CA GLU A 26 -12.04 6.94 14.33
C GLU A 26 -10.58 6.85 13.89
N MET A 27 -10.31 6.61 12.59
CA MET A 27 -8.96 6.65 12.03
C MET A 27 -8.35 8.04 12.16
N VAL A 28 -9.11 9.09 11.82
CA VAL A 28 -8.67 10.48 11.95
C VAL A 28 -8.45 10.86 13.42
N ASP A 29 -9.37 10.51 14.32
CA ASP A 29 -9.23 10.78 15.76
C ASP A 29 -7.95 10.13 16.31
N SER A 30 -7.67 8.87 15.93
CA SER A 30 -6.42 8.18 16.30
C SER A 30 -5.18 8.85 15.71
N ALA A 31 -5.25 9.34 14.48
CA ALA A 31 -4.15 10.09 13.86
C ALA A 31 -3.84 11.38 14.63
N VAL A 32 -4.87 12.13 15.04
CA VAL A 32 -4.73 13.32 15.88
C VAL A 32 -4.04 12.98 17.21
N GLU A 33 -4.53 11.93 17.91
CA GLU A 33 -3.96 11.49 19.19
C GLU A 33 -2.48 11.09 19.07
N LYS A 34 -2.09 10.45 17.94
CA LYS A 34 -0.71 10.06 17.67
C LYS A 34 0.15 11.21 17.14
N GLY A 35 -0.43 12.37 16.85
CA GLY A 35 0.24 13.53 16.28
C GLY A 35 0.73 13.29 14.86
N LEU A 36 -0.03 12.51 14.09
CA LEU A 36 0.15 12.38 12.64
C LEU A 36 -0.40 13.64 11.95
N GLU A 37 0.21 13.99 10.84
CA GLU A 37 -0.14 15.16 10.03
C GLU A 37 -0.89 14.75 8.76
N LEU A 38 -0.75 13.48 8.35
CA LEU A 38 -1.37 12.91 7.17
C LEU A 38 -1.65 11.41 7.35
N ILE A 39 -2.80 10.97 6.85
CA ILE A 39 -3.12 9.54 6.66
C ILE A 39 -3.62 9.30 5.24
N ALA A 40 -3.37 8.10 4.69
CA ALA A 40 -4.02 7.62 3.48
C ALA A 40 -5.02 6.52 3.84
N LEU A 41 -6.27 6.68 3.41
CA LEU A 41 -7.29 5.63 3.49
C LEU A 41 -7.07 4.70 2.29
N THR A 42 -6.62 3.49 2.54
CA THR A 42 -6.21 2.54 1.51
C THR A 42 -6.95 1.22 1.68
N ASP A 43 -8.28 1.30 1.70
CA ASP A 43 -9.11 0.10 1.73
C ASP A 43 -8.83 -0.78 0.50
N HIS A 44 -9.03 -2.09 0.64
CA HIS A 44 -8.73 -3.05 -0.41
C HIS A 44 -9.52 -2.81 -1.68
N GLY A 45 -8.92 -3.11 -2.83
CA GLY A 45 -9.57 -3.12 -4.12
C GLY A 45 -10.76 -4.09 -4.20
N VAL A 46 -11.54 -3.97 -5.27
CA VAL A 46 -12.84 -4.66 -5.42
C VAL A 46 -12.76 -6.18 -5.54
N GLY A 47 -11.57 -6.74 -5.74
CA GLY A 47 -11.37 -8.19 -5.84
C GLY A 47 -11.38 -8.94 -4.52
N MET A 48 -11.26 -8.28 -3.36
CA MET A 48 -11.29 -8.94 -2.06
C MET A 48 -12.68 -9.53 -1.75
N ASP A 49 -12.73 -10.63 -0.99
CA ASP A 49 -13.96 -11.31 -0.58
C ASP A 49 -14.27 -11.03 0.91
N PRO A 50 -15.48 -10.53 1.25
CA PRO A 50 -16.55 -10.08 0.35
C PRO A 50 -16.14 -8.83 -0.44
N HIS A 51 -16.63 -8.72 -1.66
CA HIS A 51 -16.23 -7.64 -2.57
C HIS A 51 -16.60 -6.26 -2.04
N MET A 52 -15.61 -5.36 -2.02
CA MET A 52 -15.84 -3.95 -1.78
C MET A 52 -16.74 -3.37 -2.87
N PRO A 53 -17.84 -2.67 -2.52
CA PRO A 53 -18.65 -2.01 -3.51
C PRO A 53 -17.84 -0.95 -4.28
N PHE A 54 -17.79 -1.04 -5.59
CA PHE A 54 -17.12 -0.07 -6.46
C PHE A 54 -17.56 1.39 -6.19
N ALA A 55 -18.84 1.57 -5.87
CA ALA A 55 -19.42 2.86 -5.53
C ALA A 55 -18.76 3.52 -4.31
N PHE A 56 -18.16 2.76 -3.40
CA PHE A 56 -17.43 3.30 -2.27
C PHE A 56 -16.28 4.21 -2.74
N PHE A 57 -15.46 3.73 -3.64
CA PHE A 57 -14.34 4.49 -4.17
C PHE A 57 -14.78 5.67 -5.06
N CYS A 58 -15.89 5.53 -5.79
CA CYS A 58 -16.44 6.61 -6.61
C CYS A 58 -16.89 7.83 -5.77
N ASN A 59 -17.20 7.62 -4.50
CA ASN A 59 -17.65 8.67 -3.59
C ASN A 59 -16.53 9.31 -2.75
N TYR A 60 -15.28 8.91 -2.92
CA TYR A 60 -14.16 9.44 -2.15
C TYR A 60 -13.99 10.96 -2.24
N LYS A 61 -14.36 11.56 -3.36
CA LYS A 61 -14.36 13.01 -3.56
C LYS A 61 -15.28 13.79 -2.60
N GLU A 62 -16.18 13.11 -1.90
CA GLU A 62 -17.05 13.72 -0.87
C GLU A 62 -16.35 13.82 0.50
N ILE A 63 -15.19 13.16 0.67
CA ILE A 63 -14.38 13.24 1.89
C ILE A 63 -13.52 14.51 1.79
N PRO A 64 -13.58 15.41 2.79
CA PRO A 64 -12.72 16.59 2.80
C PRO A 64 -11.22 16.21 2.88
N ASP A 65 -10.36 16.97 2.19
CA ASP A 65 -8.90 16.80 2.20
C ASP A 65 -8.30 16.92 3.60
N TYR A 66 -8.98 17.63 4.51
CA TYR A 66 -8.58 17.82 5.91
C TYR A 66 -9.72 17.52 6.86
N LEU A 67 -9.46 16.66 7.83
CA LEU A 67 -10.35 16.37 8.94
C LEU A 67 -9.60 16.56 10.27
N SER A 68 -10.13 17.39 11.16
CA SER A 68 -9.52 17.70 12.47
C SER A 68 -8.03 18.14 12.38
N GLY A 69 -7.63 18.78 11.28
CA GLY A 69 -6.26 19.24 11.05
C GLY A 69 -5.31 18.19 10.47
N VAL A 70 -5.76 16.95 10.30
CA VAL A 70 -5.01 15.87 9.62
C VAL A 70 -5.39 15.87 8.13
N ARG A 71 -4.40 15.84 7.25
CA ARG A 71 -4.63 15.63 5.82
C ARG A 71 -5.05 14.19 5.58
N VAL A 72 -6.11 14.00 4.80
CA VAL A 72 -6.63 12.68 4.41
C VAL A 72 -6.44 12.50 2.91
N LEU A 73 -5.70 11.48 2.52
CA LEU A 73 -5.61 11.03 1.13
C LEU A 73 -6.61 9.91 0.92
N CYS A 74 -7.45 10.07 -0.10
CA CYS A 74 -8.40 9.04 -0.53
C CYS A 74 -7.74 8.13 -1.55
N GLY A 75 -7.42 6.90 -1.14
CA GLY A 75 -6.66 5.96 -1.94
C GLY A 75 -7.20 4.53 -1.87
N CYS A 76 -6.39 3.60 -2.30
CA CYS A 76 -6.71 2.17 -2.23
C CYS A 76 -5.45 1.31 -2.15
N GLU A 77 -5.61 0.13 -1.57
CA GLU A 77 -4.67 -0.98 -1.72
C GLU A 77 -5.22 -1.94 -2.76
N VAL A 78 -4.65 -1.89 -3.97
CA VAL A 78 -5.12 -2.64 -5.14
C VAL A 78 -4.43 -3.99 -5.22
N ASN A 79 -5.19 -5.05 -5.52
CA ASN A 79 -4.64 -6.37 -5.68
C ASN A 79 -3.96 -6.53 -7.04
N ILE A 80 -2.74 -7.05 -7.02
CA ILE A 80 -2.03 -7.52 -8.21
C ILE A 80 -2.52 -8.95 -8.47
N LEU A 81 -3.15 -9.17 -9.63
CA LEU A 81 -3.80 -10.43 -9.95
C LEU A 81 -2.89 -11.44 -10.64
N ASP A 82 -1.86 -10.98 -11.33
CA ASP A 82 -0.93 -11.83 -12.08
C ASP A 82 0.46 -11.18 -12.25
N ASN A 83 1.43 -11.95 -12.74
CA ASN A 83 2.79 -11.47 -13.03
C ASN A 83 2.89 -10.52 -14.25
N LYS A 84 1.78 -10.23 -14.94
CA LYS A 84 1.73 -9.19 -15.98
C LYS A 84 1.48 -7.80 -15.40
N GLY A 85 1.11 -7.73 -14.11
CA GLY A 85 0.74 -6.50 -13.41
C GLY A 85 -0.71 -6.09 -13.65
N THR A 86 -1.60 -7.07 -13.87
CA THR A 86 -3.04 -6.83 -13.90
C THR A 86 -3.54 -6.47 -12.52
N LEU A 87 -4.33 -5.40 -12.41
CA LEU A 87 -4.90 -4.90 -11.17
C LEU A 87 -6.41 -5.17 -11.13
N ASP A 88 -6.96 -5.35 -9.93
CA ASP A 88 -8.38 -5.63 -9.72
C ASP A 88 -9.27 -4.38 -9.77
N MET A 89 -8.72 -3.23 -10.12
CA MET A 89 -9.47 -1.98 -10.25
C MET A 89 -9.22 -1.32 -11.61
N PRO A 90 -10.24 -0.64 -12.17
CA PRO A 90 -10.09 0.08 -13.44
C PRO A 90 -9.08 1.23 -13.34
N GLU A 91 -8.21 1.35 -14.34
CA GLU A 91 -7.17 2.35 -14.39
C GLU A 91 -7.70 3.79 -14.25
N GLU A 92 -8.85 4.09 -14.86
CA GLU A 92 -9.45 5.43 -14.79
C GLU A 92 -9.88 5.81 -13.38
N LEU A 93 -10.30 4.84 -12.56
CA LEU A 93 -10.58 5.09 -11.15
C LEU A 93 -9.28 5.29 -10.36
N LEU A 94 -8.26 4.47 -10.61
CA LEU A 94 -6.96 4.59 -9.94
C LEU A 94 -6.32 5.96 -10.20
N LYS A 95 -6.40 6.47 -11.42
CA LYS A 95 -5.90 7.81 -11.78
C LYS A 95 -6.63 8.96 -11.07
N SER A 96 -7.83 8.71 -10.56
CA SER A 96 -8.63 9.72 -9.84
C SER A 96 -8.38 9.73 -8.33
N MET A 97 -7.58 8.79 -7.81
CA MET A 97 -7.25 8.68 -6.40
C MET A 97 -6.04 9.53 -6.03
N ASP A 98 -5.97 9.93 -4.76
CA ASP A 98 -4.83 10.68 -4.22
C ASP A 98 -3.63 9.78 -3.95
N PHE A 99 -3.86 8.49 -3.70
CA PHE A 99 -2.81 7.53 -3.35
C PHE A 99 -3.21 6.10 -3.74
N VAL A 100 -2.31 5.40 -4.43
CA VAL A 100 -2.51 4.01 -4.85
C VAL A 100 -1.34 3.14 -4.38
N GLY A 101 -1.62 2.25 -3.44
CA GLY A 101 -0.75 1.15 -3.08
C GLY A 101 -1.11 -0.11 -3.89
N VAL A 102 -0.12 -0.89 -4.29
CA VAL A 102 -0.33 -2.18 -4.96
C VAL A 102 0.28 -3.31 -4.15
N SER A 103 -0.41 -4.44 -4.08
CA SER A 103 -0.01 -5.56 -3.22
C SER A 103 -0.31 -6.92 -3.83
N VAL A 104 0.48 -7.91 -3.43
CA VAL A 104 0.22 -9.32 -3.69
C VAL A 104 -0.41 -9.94 -2.45
N HIS A 105 -1.62 -10.50 -2.61
CA HIS A 105 -2.31 -11.22 -1.54
C HIS A 105 -2.47 -12.69 -1.88
N ASP A 106 -2.27 -13.56 -0.87
CA ASP A 106 -2.48 -14.99 -1.01
C ASP A 106 -3.95 -15.28 -1.41
N GLY A 107 -4.12 -16.12 -2.42
CA GLY A 107 -5.44 -16.48 -2.96
C GLY A 107 -6.02 -15.49 -3.98
N MET A 108 -5.39 -14.34 -4.20
CA MET A 108 -5.80 -13.33 -5.18
C MET A 108 -4.89 -13.33 -6.41
N HIS A 109 -3.62 -13.65 -6.24
CA HIS A 109 -2.60 -13.56 -7.28
C HIS A 109 -2.38 -14.91 -7.98
N GLU A 110 -2.48 -14.92 -9.31
CA GLU A 110 -2.03 -16.03 -10.14
C GLU A 110 -0.50 -15.94 -10.35
N GLY A 111 0.23 -17.02 -10.16
CA GLY A 111 1.70 -17.05 -10.29
C GLY A 111 2.45 -16.79 -8.98
N MET A 112 1.83 -17.07 -7.82
CA MET A 112 2.57 -17.14 -6.56
C MET A 112 3.72 -18.15 -6.68
N ASP A 113 4.81 -17.89 -5.94
CA ASP A 113 6.05 -18.65 -5.98
C ASP A 113 6.87 -18.52 -7.29
N GLU A 114 6.53 -17.54 -8.16
CA GLU A 114 7.31 -17.12 -9.33
C GLU A 114 8.14 -15.86 -9.02
N ASP A 115 9.00 -15.44 -9.96
CA ASP A 115 9.74 -14.18 -9.88
C ASP A 115 8.83 -12.99 -10.24
N HIS A 116 8.67 -12.05 -9.33
CA HIS A 116 7.81 -10.87 -9.48
C HIS A 116 8.58 -9.61 -9.93
N THR A 117 9.87 -9.72 -10.26
CA THR A 117 10.70 -8.55 -10.61
C THR A 117 10.08 -7.72 -11.74
N GLU A 118 9.79 -8.36 -12.88
CA GLU A 118 9.20 -7.69 -14.04
C GLU A 118 7.81 -7.12 -13.77
N CYS A 119 7.02 -7.82 -12.95
CA CYS A 119 5.71 -7.37 -12.52
C CYS A 119 5.82 -6.04 -11.75
N TYR A 120 6.65 -6.00 -10.72
CA TYR A 120 6.85 -4.79 -9.92
C TYR A 120 7.46 -3.64 -10.74
N LEU A 121 8.42 -3.91 -11.62
CA LEU A 121 8.97 -2.88 -12.50
C LEU A 121 7.89 -2.25 -13.38
N LYS A 122 7.02 -3.05 -14.01
CA LYS A 122 5.90 -2.54 -14.82
C LYS A 122 4.91 -1.70 -14.00
N LEU A 123 4.63 -2.11 -12.77
CA LEU A 123 3.71 -1.37 -11.89
C LEU A 123 4.32 -0.04 -11.43
N LEU A 124 5.61 0.00 -11.13
CA LEU A 124 6.31 1.24 -10.79
C LEU A 124 6.30 2.27 -11.92
N GLU A 125 6.28 1.84 -13.19
CA GLU A 125 6.17 2.73 -14.36
C GLU A 125 4.79 3.40 -14.48
N LYS A 126 3.77 2.88 -13.83
CA LYS A 126 2.43 3.48 -13.88
C LYS A 126 2.41 4.76 -13.04
N PRO A 127 2.07 5.92 -13.63
CA PRO A 127 2.15 7.21 -12.91
C PRO A 127 1.21 7.28 -11.69
N TYR A 128 0.12 6.52 -11.70
CA TYR A 128 -0.87 6.48 -10.62
C TYR A 128 -0.53 5.47 -9.51
N VAL A 129 0.49 4.64 -9.65
CA VAL A 129 0.95 3.76 -8.57
C VAL A 129 1.96 4.52 -7.73
N ASP A 130 1.76 4.60 -6.43
CA ASP A 130 2.60 5.35 -5.49
C ASP A 130 3.47 4.46 -4.62
N MET A 131 2.98 3.27 -4.27
CA MET A 131 3.65 2.41 -3.29
C MET A 131 3.52 0.92 -3.63
N LEU A 132 4.59 0.16 -3.42
CA LEU A 132 4.53 -1.30 -3.27
C LEU A 132 4.27 -1.62 -1.80
N CYS A 133 3.11 -2.19 -1.50
CA CYS A 133 2.69 -2.54 -0.15
C CYS A 133 3.30 -3.88 0.28
N HIS A 134 3.74 -3.96 1.53
CA HIS A 134 4.26 -5.17 2.21
C HIS A 134 4.94 -6.21 1.31
N SER A 135 5.80 -5.76 0.41
CA SER A 135 6.45 -6.59 -0.64
C SER A 135 7.46 -7.62 -0.11
N GLY A 136 7.52 -7.83 1.20
CA GLY A 136 8.39 -8.83 1.84
C GLY A 136 7.85 -10.26 1.86
N ASN A 137 6.74 -10.57 1.17
CA ASN A 137 6.17 -11.91 1.10
C ASN A 137 7.14 -12.88 0.41
N PRO A 138 7.59 -13.98 1.07
CA PRO A 138 8.54 -14.92 0.48
C PRO A 138 7.98 -15.72 -0.69
N ARG A 139 6.66 -15.70 -0.92
CA ARG A 139 6.02 -16.33 -2.07
C ARG A 139 5.88 -15.39 -3.27
N ALA A 140 6.29 -14.14 -3.11
CA ALA A 140 6.32 -13.13 -4.17
C ALA A 140 7.74 -12.52 -4.22
N GLU A 141 8.74 -13.37 -4.43
CA GLU A 141 10.15 -12.96 -4.47
C GLU A 141 10.45 -12.13 -5.73
N TYR A 142 11.39 -11.20 -5.58
CA TYR A 142 11.86 -10.35 -6.66
C TYR A 142 13.30 -9.92 -6.43
N ASP A 143 13.97 -9.43 -7.47
CA ASP A 143 15.27 -8.78 -7.33
C ASP A 143 15.12 -7.44 -6.61
N ILE A 144 15.40 -7.46 -5.30
CA ILE A 144 15.23 -6.32 -4.40
C ILE A 144 16.03 -5.11 -4.88
N ASP A 145 17.27 -5.30 -5.31
CA ASP A 145 18.13 -4.19 -5.70
C ASP A 145 17.64 -3.50 -6.98
N THR A 146 17.21 -4.30 -7.96
CA THR A 146 16.65 -3.79 -9.22
C THR A 146 15.37 -3.00 -8.98
N VAL A 147 14.44 -3.55 -8.19
CA VAL A 147 13.15 -2.91 -7.92
C VAL A 147 13.32 -1.65 -7.05
N LEU A 148 14.14 -1.70 -5.98
CA LEU A 148 14.41 -0.53 -5.13
C LEU A 148 15.06 0.60 -5.88
N LYS A 149 16.06 0.30 -6.72
CA LYS A 149 16.71 1.32 -7.57
C LYS A 149 15.70 1.99 -8.48
N ARG A 150 14.85 1.20 -9.14
CA ARG A 150 13.82 1.76 -10.02
C ARG A 150 12.77 2.56 -9.27
N ALA A 151 12.33 2.10 -8.11
CA ALA A 151 11.42 2.85 -7.24
C ALA A 151 12.01 4.22 -6.85
N GLY A 152 13.29 4.25 -6.48
CA GLY A 152 14.00 5.50 -6.16
C GLY A 152 14.08 6.46 -7.35
N GLU A 153 14.42 5.98 -8.56
CA GLU A 153 14.44 6.77 -9.79
C GLU A 153 13.08 7.41 -10.12
N LEU A 154 12.00 6.69 -9.83
CA LEU A 154 10.62 7.12 -10.10
C LEU A 154 9.95 7.81 -8.90
N HIS A 155 10.68 7.99 -7.79
CA HIS A 155 10.15 8.53 -6.53
C HIS A 155 8.93 7.77 -5.98
N LYS A 156 8.92 6.44 -6.15
CA LYS A 156 7.88 5.54 -5.62
C LYS A 156 8.26 5.00 -4.25
N LEU A 157 7.26 4.69 -3.44
CA LEU A 157 7.45 4.20 -2.08
C LEU A 157 7.51 2.67 -2.04
N ILE A 158 8.31 2.16 -1.12
CA ILE A 158 8.34 0.73 -0.76
C ILE A 158 8.01 0.62 0.73
N GLU A 159 6.94 -0.08 1.04
CA GLU A 159 6.48 -0.21 2.41
C GLU A 159 7.28 -1.25 3.20
N ILE A 160 7.65 -0.88 4.43
CA ILE A 160 8.03 -1.81 5.49
C ILE A 160 6.91 -1.83 6.52
N ASN A 161 5.96 -2.72 6.31
CA ASN A 161 4.74 -2.80 7.12
C ASN A 161 5.05 -3.29 8.54
N ALA A 162 4.70 -2.47 9.54
CA ALA A 162 4.97 -2.76 10.96
C ALA A 162 4.23 -4.01 11.46
N HIS A 163 3.03 -4.28 10.93
CA HIS A 163 2.22 -5.46 11.26
C HIS A 163 2.91 -6.78 10.92
N THR A 164 3.78 -6.77 9.89
CA THR A 164 4.61 -7.91 9.52
C THR A 164 5.41 -8.47 10.71
N PHE A 165 5.97 -7.60 11.55
CA PHE A 165 6.83 -8.03 12.66
C PHE A 165 6.06 -8.71 13.80
N SER A 166 4.74 -8.59 13.84
CA SER A 166 3.88 -9.22 14.86
C SER A 166 3.11 -10.44 14.34
N VAL A 167 2.65 -10.43 13.09
CA VAL A 167 1.71 -11.46 12.60
C VAL A 167 2.16 -12.22 11.36
N ARG A 168 3.22 -11.76 10.66
CA ARG A 168 3.74 -12.40 9.43
C ARG A 168 5.22 -12.77 9.57
N PRO A 169 5.59 -13.69 10.48
CA PRO A 169 7.01 -13.97 10.79
C PRO A 169 7.82 -14.43 9.57
N ALA A 170 7.20 -15.11 8.60
CA ALA A 170 7.86 -15.52 7.35
C ALA A 170 8.39 -14.34 6.52
N ASN A 171 7.73 -13.18 6.59
CA ASN A 171 8.08 -11.99 5.80
C ASN A 171 9.21 -11.17 6.44
N VAL A 172 9.50 -11.36 7.74
CA VAL A 172 10.42 -10.51 8.52
C VAL A 172 11.82 -10.46 7.91
N LYS A 173 12.34 -11.60 7.45
CA LYS A 173 13.67 -11.68 6.84
C LYS A 173 13.76 -10.79 5.59
N ASN A 174 12.79 -10.88 4.70
CA ASN A 174 12.74 -10.09 3.48
C ASN A 174 12.52 -8.61 3.78
N CYS A 175 11.61 -8.26 4.69
CA CYS A 175 11.41 -6.87 5.12
C CYS A 175 12.70 -6.22 5.65
N ARG A 176 13.48 -6.95 6.46
CA ARG A 176 14.79 -6.45 6.92
C ARG A 176 15.76 -6.25 5.78
N LYS A 177 15.86 -7.22 4.86
CA LYS A 177 16.72 -7.12 3.68
C LYS A 177 16.33 -5.92 2.81
N ILE A 178 15.03 -5.71 2.56
CA ILE A 178 14.52 -4.55 1.80
C ILE A 178 14.94 -3.26 2.49
N ALA A 179 14.71 -3.12 3.80
CA ALA A 179 15.07 -1.91 4.55
C ALA A 179 16.58 -1.63 4.53
N GLU A 180 17.42 -2.65 4.70
CA GLU A 180 18.89 -2.55 4.64
C GLU A 180 19.36 -2.13 3.24
N ARG A 181 18.80 -2.71 2.19
CA ARG A 181 19.14 -2.38 0.80
C ARG A 181 18.66 -0.98 0.41
N ALA A 182 17.43 -0.60 0.77
CA ALA A 182 16.92 0.74 0.56
C ALA A 182 17.84 1.80 1.21
N LYS A 183 18.25 1.57 2.47
CA LYS A 183 19.19 2.45 3.16
C LYS A 183 20.56 2.53 2.47
N ALA A 184 21.03 1.45 1.86
CA ALA A 184 22.33 1.42 1.18
C ALA A 184 22.30 2.13 -0.19
N LEU A 185 21.13 2.19 -0.81
CA LEU A 185 20.92 2.85 -2.11
C LEU A 185 20.66 4.35 -1.98
N GLY A 186 20.32 4.85 -0.80
CA GLY A 186 20.02 6.26 -0.49
C GLY A 186 18.54 6.52 -0.47
#